data_2ee6d66b70a864ce4ffe1ae7b059a358
#
_entry.id   2ee6d66b70a864ce4ffe1ae7b059a358
#
_cell.length_a   1.000
_cell.length_b   1.000
_cell.length_c   1.000
_cell.angle_alpha   90.00
_cell.angle_beta   90.00
_cell.angle_gamma   90.00
#
_symmetry.space_group_name_H-M   'P 1'
#
loop_
_entity.id
_entity.type
_entity.pdbx_description
1 polymer ?
#
loop_
_entity_poly.entity_id
_entity_poly.type
_entity_poly.pdbx_seq_one_letter_code
_entity_poly.pdbx_strand_id
1 'polypeptide(L)'
;ARFARTPAANGFIVSLDADCIVDSAYLQAIVNHFTKHPACPGASIYFEHRLEQAENPIWRRAIANYELHLRYYVAGMRMAEFPYAFHTVGSAMAFRAETYAGQGGMNRRKAGEDFYFIQKLAALGGYANIVSTTVYPAVRSSDRVPFGTGPALRQASNSSTGLQTYPVQVFFDLQMFCQAVAKLPADRLNVDITDCSPALRKFLAQHDFDRRQQEIRCNVSSTDSFRKRIFQWFNAFQFMKFANFARKNFYASTDVVDAAAELLAHLDPQGSVPI
;
A
#
# COMPACT_ATOMS: atom_id res chain seq x y z
N ALA A 1 12.20 -13.62 -18.84
CA ALA A 1 10.99 -13.72 -19.63
C ALA A 1 11.30 -13.18 -21.04
N ARG A 2 11.11 -13.98 -22.09
CA ARG A 2 11.12 -13.48 -23.47
C ARG A 2 9.77 -12.82 -23.70
N PHE A 3 9.75 -11.50 -23.81
CA PHE A 3 8.55 -10.78 -24.23
C PHE A 3 8.19 -11.24 -25.65
N ALA A 4 6.92 -11.59 -25.86
CA ALA A 4 6.36 -11.76 -27.19
C ALA A 4 6.62 -10.46 -27.97
N ARG A 5 6.97 -10.58 -29.25
CA ARG A 5 7.47 -9.51 -30.12
C ARG A 5 6.53 -8.31 -30.34
N THR A 6 5.28 -8.38 -29.88
CA THR A 6 4.35 -7.25 -29.90
C THR A 6 3.32 -7.48 -28.79
N PRO A 7 3.34 -6.71 -27.68
CA PRO A 7 2.14 -6.61 -26.88
C PRO A 7 1.10 -5.98 -27.82
N ALA A 8 -0.06 -6.63 -27.99
CA ALA A 8 -1.19 -5.94 -28.58
C ALA A 8 -1.35 -4.62 -27.83
N ALA A 9 -1.62 -3.51 -28.53
CA ALA A 9 -1.77 -2.18 -27.91
C ALA A 9 -2.72 -2.17 -26.71
N ASN A 10 -3.56 -3.19 -26.56
CA ASN A 10 -4.50 -3.41 -25.44
C ASN A 10 -4.13 -4.63 -24.56
N GLY A 11 -2.89 -5.11 -24.58
CA GLY A 11 -2.47 -6.25 -23.78
C GLY A 11 -2.36 -5.92 -22.30
N PHE A 12 -2.57 -6.95 -21.46
CA PHE A 12 -2.41 -6.87 -20.00
C PHE A 12 -1.26 -7.77 -19.55
N ILE A 13 -0.55 -7.33 -18.53
CA ILE A 13 0.44 -8.13 -17.82
C ILE A 13 -0.16 -8.46 -16.46
N VAL A 14 -0.18 -9.74 -16.11
CA VAL A 14 -0.65 -10.24 -14.83
C VAL A 14 0.55 -10.82 -14.09
N SER A 15 0.77 -10.37 -12.87
CA SER A 15 1.80 -10.91 -11.97
C SER A 15 1.15 -11.92 -11.03
N LEU A 16 1.60 -13.16 -11.12
CA LEU A 16 1.10 -14.28 -10.33
C LEU A 16 2.25 -15.23 -10.02
N ASP A 17 2.39 -15.62 -8.75
CA ASP A 17 3.36 -16.63 -8.36
C ASP A 17 2.86 -18.02 -8.75
N ALA A 18 3.78 -18.91 -9.10
CA ALA A 18 3.46 -20.25 -9.61
C ALA A 18 2.75 -21.17 -8.59
N ASP A 19 2.79 -20.79 -7.30
CA ASP A 19 2.18 -21.51 -6.20
C ASP A 19 0.86 -20.86 -5.70
N CYS A 20 0.39 -19.81 -6.38
CA CYS A 20 -0.91 -19.21 -6.11
C CYS A 20 -2.03 -19.96 -6.84
N ILE A 21 -3.18 -20.04 -6.19
CA ILE A 21 -4.44 -20.46 -6.81
C ILE A 21 -5.28 -19.19 -7.09
N VAL A 22 -6.13 -19.23 -8.09
CA VAL A 22 -7.02 -18.13 -8.44
C VAL A 22 -8.43 -18.62 -8.72
N ASP A 23 -9.41 -17.73 -8.64
CA ASP A 23 -10.78 -18.03 -9.04
C ASP A 23 -10.89 -18.43 -10.53
N SER A 24 -11.88 -19.22 -10.88
CA SER A 24 -12.09 -19.69 -12.26
C SER A 24 -12.30 -18.54 -13.25
N ALA A 25 -12.90 -17.42 -12.81
CA ALA A 25 -13.15 -16.25 -13.65
C ALA A 25 -12.02 -15.19 -13.58
N TYR A 26 -10.86 -15.53 -13.03
CA TYR A 26 -9.77 -14.59 -12.72
C TYR A 26 -9.35 -13.71 -13.91
N LEU A 27 -9.01 -14.32 -15.03
CA LEU A 27 -8.59 -13.57 -16.22
C LEU A 27 -9.73 -12.74 -16.80
N GLN A 28 -10.95 -13.28 -16.78
CA GLN A 28 -12.14 -12.56 -17.28
C GLN A 28 -12.45 -11.33 -16.43
N ALA A 29 -12.32 -11.43 -15.11
CA ALA A 29 -12.51 -10.31 -14.18
C ALA A 29 -11.50 -9.18 -14.46
N ILE A 30 -10.23 -9.52 -14.70
CA ILE A 30 -9.18 -8.56 -15.06
C ILE A 30 -9.50 -7.86 -16.39
N VAL A 31 -9.84 -8.64 -17.43
CA VAL A 31 -10.19 -8.08 -18.74
C VAL A 31 -11.42 -7.17 -18.64
N ASN A 32 -12.46 -7.60 -17.93
CA ASN A 32 -13.67 -6.80 -17.71
C ASN A 32 -13.36 -5.48 -17.00
N HIS A 33 -12.50 -5.51 -15.98
CA HIS A 33 -12.11 -4.31 -15.26
C HIS A 33 -11.43 -3.29 -16.18
N PHE A 34 -10.39 -3.70 -16.90
CA PHE A 34 -9.67 -2.80 -17.80
C PHE A 34 -10.46 -2.35 -19.02
N THR A 35 -11.44 -3.16 -19.47
CA THR A 35 -12.37 -2.76 -20.54
C THR A 35 -13.31 -1.65 -20.06
N LYS A 36 -13.83 -1.77 -18.82
CA LYS A 36 -14.70 -0.75 -18.21
C LYS A 36 -13.95 0.53 -17.81
N HIS A 37 -12.65 0.42 -17.53
CA HIS A 37 -11.81 1.52 -17.07
C HIS A 37 -10.60 1.71 -17.99
N PRO A 38 -10.78 2.27 -19.21
CA PRO A 38 -9.72 2.36 -20.21
C PRO A 38 -8.52 3.21 -19.77
N ALA A 39 -8.71 4.19 -18.91
CA ALA A 39 -7.63 5.03 -18.36
C ALA A 39 -6.90 4.42 -17.15
N CYS A 40 -7.36 3.27 -16.62
CA CYS A 40 -6.72 2.62 -15.47
C CYS A 40 -5.34 2.05 -15.87
N PRO A 41 -4.23 2.51 -15.26
CA PRO A 41 -2.89 2.06 -15.62
C PRO A 41 -2.56 0.66 -15.10
N GLY A 42 -3.18 0.27 -13.98
CA GLY A 42 -2.99 -0.99 -13.29
C GLY A 42 -3.89 -1.11 -12.07
N ALA A 43 -3.94 -2.30 -11.49
CA ALA A 43 -4.76 -2.59 -10.32
C ALA A 43 -4.11 -3.63 -9.41
N SER A 44 -4.29 -3.48 -8.10
CA SER A 44 -4.10 -4.56 -7.14
C SER A 44 -5.34 -5.45 -7.15
N ILE A 45 -5.13 -6.76 -7.06
CA ILE A 45 -6.21 -7.76 -7.06
C ILE A 45 -6.43 -8.19 -5.63
N TYR A 46 -7.68 -8.44 -5.24
CA TYR A 46 -8.00 -8.98 -3.93
C TYR A 46 -7.30 -10.31 -3.71
N PHE A 47 -6.77 -10.52 -2.52
CA PHE A 47 -6.08 -11.75 -2.15
C PHE A 47 -6.49 -12.17 -0.74
N GLU A 48 -6.44 -13.45 -0.47
CA GLU A 48 -6.60 -14.03 0.87
C GLU A 48 -5.90 -15.38 0.94
N HIS A 49 -5.39 -15.73 2.12
CA HIS A 49 -4.82 -17.04 2.33
C HIS A 49 -5.91 -18.04 2.76
N ARG A 50 -5.84 -19.24 2.21
CA ARG A 50 -6.71 -20.34 2.63
C ARG A 50 -6.21 -20.89 3.96
N LEU A 51 -6.79 -20.37 5.05
CA LEU A 51 -6.33 -20.68 6.41
C LEU A 51 -6.46 -22.15 6.78
N GLU A 52 -7.36 -22.90 6.12
CA GLU A 52 -7.51 -24.37 6.26
C GLU A 52 -6.29 -25.14 5.74
N GLN A 53 -5.47 -24.56 4.88
CA GLN A 53 -4.23 -25.15 4.36
C GLN A 53 -3.04 -24.96 5.30
N ALA A 54 -3.21 -24.24 6.40
CA ALA A 54 -2.15 -24.08 7.39
C ALA A 54 -1.87 -25.41 8.11
N GLU A 55 -0.60 -25.82 8.15
CA GLU A 55 -0.14 -27.10 8.71
C GLU A 55 -0.55 -27.29 10.19
N ASN A 56 -0.69 -26.18 10.93
CA ASN A 56 -1.02 -26.22 12.35
C ASN A 56 -1.71 -24.93 12.81
N PRO A 57 -2.33 -24.90 14.01
CA PRO A 57 -3.00 -23.72 14.53
C PRO A 57 -2.10 -22.47 14.69
N ILE A 58 -0.80 -22.67 14.97
CA ILE A 58 0.16 -21.55 15.12
C ILE A 58 0.33 -20.84 13.76
N TRP A 59 0.51 -21.60 12.71
CA TRP A 59 0.63 -21.06 11.36
C TRP A 59 -0.66 -20.39 10.89
N ARG A 60 -1.80 -21.01 11.18
CA ARG A 60 -3.12 -20.41 10.88
C ARG A 60 -3.26 -19.03 11.51
N ARG A 61 -2.95 -18.92 12.80
CA ARG A 61 -2.98 -17.63 13.52
C ARG A 61 -1.96 -16.64 12.98
N ALA A 62 -0.76 -17.08 12.67
CA ALA A 62 0.31 -16.23 12.12
C ALA A 62 -0.08 -15.60 10.80
N ILE A 63 -0.68 -16.40 9.89
CA ILE A 63 -1.13 -15.91 8.58
C ILE A 63 -2.33 -14.97 8.73
N ALA A 64 -3.30 -15.31 9.57
CA ALA A 64 -4.42 -14.42 9.84
C ALA A 64 -3.96 -13.07 10.37
N ASN A 65 -3.03 -13.04 11.33
CA ASN A 65 -2.46 -11.81 11.87
C ASN A 65 -1.64 -11.05 10.82
N TYR A 66 -0.88 -11.74 9.98
CA TYR A 66 -0.13 -11.10 8.89
C TYR A 66 -1.06 -10.47 7.84
N GLU A 67 -2.10 -11.18 7.44
CA GLU A 67 -3.09 -10.65 6.51
C GLU A 67 -3.87 -9.49 7.14
N LEU A 68 -4.24 -9.58 8.41
CA LEU A 68 -4.84 -8.49 9.16
C LEU A 68 -3.93 -7.25 9.19
N HIS A 69 -2.61 -7.43 9.39
CA HIS A 69 -1.64 -6.34 9.33
C HIS A 69 -1.64 -5.63 7.97
N LEU A 70 -1.65 -6.38 6.86
CA LEU A 70 -1.69 -5.80 5.51
C LEU A 70 -2.99 -5.02 5.28
N ARG A 71 -4.14 -5.56 5.71
CA ARG A 71 -5.44 -4.89 5.59
C ARG A 71 -5.51 -3.65 6.48
N TYR A 72 -5.11 -3.77 7.73
CA TYR A 72 -5.01 -2.65 8.68
C TYR A 72 -4.19 -1.50 8.11
N TYR A 73 -3.00 -1.80 7.58
CA TYR A 73 -2.09 -0.79 7.02
C TYR A 73 -2.73 -0.03 5.85
N VAL A 74 -3.37 -0.74 4.94
CA VAL A 74 -4.06 -0.11 3.79
C VAL A 74 -5.34 0.61 4.24
N ALA A 75 -6.10 0.07 5.19
CA ALA A 75 -7.30 0.72 5.73
C ALA A 75 -6.95 2.06 6.41
N GLY A 76 -5.89 2.09 7.22
CA GLY A 76 -5.41 3.32 7.85
C GLY A 76 -4.96 4.37 6.82
N MET A 77 -4.26 3.97 5.76
CA MET A 77 -3.92 4.87 4.67
C MET A 77 -5.16 5.39 3.92
N ARG A 78 -6.20 4.56 3.73
CA ARG A 78 -7.48 4.98 3.12
C ARG A 78 -8.25 5.95 4.00
N MET A 79 -8.31 5.69 5.31
CA MET A 79 -8.88 6.63 6.29
C MET A 79 -8.21 8.00 6.20
N ALA A 80 -6.89 8.02 6.00
CA ALA A 80 -6.12 9.24 5.82
C ALA A 80 -6.27 9.90 4.43
N GLU A 81 -7.05 9.33 3.52
CA GLU A 81 -7.18 9.78 2.11
C GLU A 81 -5.84 9.84 1.38
N PHE A 82 -4.93 8.94 1.72
CA PHE A 82 -3.59 8.94 1.15
C PHE A 82 -3.59 8.33 -0.26
N PRO A 83 -3.00 9.00 -1.28
CA PRO A 83 -3.11 8.57 -2.68
C PRO A 83 -2.48 7.21 -3.01
N TYR A 84 -1.67 6.68 -2.11
CA TYR A 84 -0.96 5.40 -2.29
C TYR A 84 -1.52 4.26 -1.45
N ALA A 85 -2.80 4.33 -1.06
CA ALA A 85 -3.48 3.35 -0.21
C ALA A 85 -3.86 2.07 -0.97
N PHE A 86 -2.87 1.33 -1.47
CA PHE A 86 -3.03 0.10 -2.23
C PHE A 86 -2.24 -1.06 -1.61
N HIS A 87 -2.77 -2.28 -1.75
CA HIS A 87 -1.99 -3.47 -1.45
C HIS A 87 -0.86 -3.64 -2.47
N THR A 88 0.33 -3.99 -1.97
CA THR A 88 1.54 -4.16 -2.80
C THR A 88 2.00 -5.62 -2.75
N VAL A 89 1.09 -6.53 -3.08
CA VAL A 89 1.34 -7.97 -3.11
C VAL A 89 1.73 -8.37 -4.53
N GLY A 90 2.97 -8.79 -4.72
CA GLY A 90 3.57 -9.05 -6.03
C GLY A 90 2.85 -10.10 -6.86
N SER A 91 2.21 -11.09 -6.21
CA SER A 91 1.40 -12.13 -6.86
C SER A 91 -0.06 -11.71 -7.15
N ALA A 92 -0.48 -10.50 -6.75
CA ALA A 92 -1.86 -10.06 -6.84
C ALA A 92 -1.98 -8.67 -7.49
N MET A 93 -1.45 -8.53 -8.71
CA MET A 93 -1.51 -7.28 -9.47
C MET A 93 -1.59 -7.52 -10.97
N ALA A 94 -2.26 -6.58 -11.66
CA ALA A 94 -2.33 -6.55 -13.12
C ALA A 94 -2.16 -5.11 -13.62
N PHE A 95 -1.64 -4.95 -14.83
CA PHE A 95 -1.39 -3.64 -15.42
C PHE A 95 -1.41 -3.70 -16.94
N ARG A 96 -1.64 -2.55 -17.59
CA ARG A 96 -1.54 -2.44 -19.03
C ARG A 96 -0.11 -2.64 -19.51
N ALA A 97 0.06 -3.39 -20.59
CA ALA A 97 1.38 -3.64 -21.17
C ALA A 97 2.07 -2.34 -21.62
N GLU A 98 1.32 -1.39 -22.18
CA GLU A 98 1.82 -0.08 -22.56
C GLU A 98 2.31 0.74 -21.35
N THR A 99 1.55 0.70 -20.22
CA THR A 99 1.95 1.38 -18.98
C THR A 99 3.22 0.75 -18.40
N TYR A 100 3.31 -0.59 -18.41
CA TYR A 100 4.50 -1.31 -17.98
C TYR A 100 5.74 -0.87 -18.76
N ALA A 101 5.64 -0.83 -20.09
CA ALA A 101 6.73 -0.41 -20.96
C ALA A 101 7.07 1.07 -20.75
N GLY A 102 6.06 1.95 -20.69
CA GLY A 102 6.22 3.40 -20.48
C GLY A 102 6.86 3.75 -19.14
N GLN A 103 6.68 2.93 -18.11
CA GLN A 103 7.33 3.10 -16.81
C GLN A 103 8.69 2.40 -16.69
N GLY A 104 9.21 1.81 -17.79
CA GLY A 104 10.48 1.09 -17.83
C GLY A 104 10.44 -0.26 -17.12
N GLY A 105 9.23 -0.80 -16.88
CA GLY A 105 9.03 -2.08 -16.20
C GLY A 105 9.36 -2.08 -14.72
N MET A 106 9.31 -3.25 -14.11
CA MET A 106 9.76 -3.47 -12.73
C MET A 106 11.28 -3.48 -12.64
N ASN A 107 11.83 -2.78 -11.67
CA ASN A 107 13.25 -2.77 -11.41
C ASN A 107 13.73 -4.15 -10.91
N ARG A 108 14.93 -4.55 -11.31
CA ARG A 108 15.59 -5.77 -10.77
C ARG A 108 16.07 -5.47 -9.35
N ARG A 109 15.28 -5.82 -8.35
CA ARG A 109 15.64 -5.74 -6.92
C ARG A 109 15.60 -7.13 -6.30
N LYS A 110 16.28 -7.30 -5.18
CA LYS A 110 16.22 -8.57 -4.41
C LYS A 110 14.84 -8.80 -3.79
N ALA A 111 14.09 -7.72 -3.51
CA ALA A 111 12.73 -7.75 -2.95
C ALA A 111 12.10 -6.35 -2.99
N GLY A 112 10.75 -6.28 -2.96
CA GLY A 112 9.98 -5.04 -2.96
C GLY A 112 9.87 -4.34 -4.31
N GLU A 113 10.22 -5.01 -5.41
CA GLU A 113 10.07 -4.50 -6.77
C GLU A 113 8.61 -4.17 -7.09
N ASP A 114 7.68 -4.96 -6.58
CA ASP A 114 6.24 -4.77 -6.63
C ASP A 114 5.80 -3.46 -5.95
N PHE A 115 6.25 -3.21 -4.72
CA PHE A 115 5.98 -1.98 -3.98
C PHE A 115 6.41 -0.74 -4.77
N TYR A 116 7.64 -0.71 -5.28
CA TYR A 116 8.12 0.43 -6.05
C TYR A 116 7.42 0.60 -7.39
N PHE A 117 7.03 -0.51 -8.03
CA PHE A 117 6.34 -0.45 -9.31
C PHE A 117 4.90 0.05 -9.14
N ILE A 118 4.16 -0.46 -8.15
CA ILE A 118 2.81 0.03 -7.84
C ILE A 118 2.81 1.52 -7.50
N GLN A 119 3.81 2.01 -6.78
CA GLN A 119 3.94 3.45 -6.52
C GLN A 119 4.08 4.29 -7.81
N LYS A 120 4.88 3.81 -8.78
CA LYS A 120 4.99 4.50 -10.08
C LYS A 120 3.63 4.56 -10.79
N LEU A 121 2.87 3.46 -10.75
CA LEU A 121 1.55 3.40 -11.38
C LEU A 121 0.51 4.25 -10.64
N ALA A 122 0.49 4.21 -9.32
CA ALA A 122 -0.42 5.03 -8.50
C ALA A 122 -0.18 6.53 -8.73
N ALA A 123 1.07 6.96 -8.92
CA ALA A 123 1.42 8.35 -9.21
C ALA A 123 0.89 8.86 -10.57
N LEU A 124 0.56 7.96 -11.51
CA LEU A 124 -0.09 8.33 -12.78
C LEU A 124 -1.54 8.78 -12.55
N GLY A 125 -2.17 8.30 -11.49
CA GLY A 125 -3.60 8.42 -11.22
C GLY A 125 -4.40 7.27 -11.82
N GLY A 126 -5.59 7.02 -11.27
CA GLY A 126 -6.50 5.98 -11.77
C GLY A 126 -6.09 4.53 -11.48
N TYR A 127 -5.07 4.30 -10.64
CA TYR A 127 -4.75 2.97 -10.13
C TYR A 127 -5.91 2.45 -9.28
N ALA A 128 -6.26 1.18 -9.40
CA ALA A 128 -7.51 0.63 -8.85
C ALA A 128 -7.30 -0.62 -7.97
N ASN A 129 -8.41 -1.12 -7.42
CA ASN A 129 -8.48 -2.44 -6.80
C ASN A 129 -9.52 -3.28 -7.53
N ILE A 130 -9.18 -4.51 -7.90
CA ILE A 130 -10.09 -5.51 -8.45
C ILE A 130 -10.51 -6.44 -7.31
N VAL A 131 -11.78 -6.36 -6.92
CA VAL A 131 -12.37 -7.18 -5.84
C VAL A 131 -13.35 -8.24 -6.37
N SER A 132 -13.52 -8.31 -7.68
CA SER A 132 -14.41 -9.27 -8.33
C SER A 132 -13.78 -10.64 -8.59
N THR A 133 -12.56 -10.83 -8.17
CA THR A 133 -11.81 -12.10 -8.21
C THR A 133 -10.75 -12.12 -7.13
N THR A 134 -10.28 -13.31 -6.76
CA THR A 134 -9.37 -13.53 -5.64
C THR A 134 -8.13 -14.30 -6.09
N VAL A 135 -6.98 -13.89 -5.53
CA VAL A 135 -5.72 -14.65 -5.56
C VAL A 135 -5.55 -15.30 -4.18
N TYR A 136 -5.25 -16.59 -4.17
CA TYR A 136 -4.97 -17.36 -2.95
C TYR A 136 -3.49 -17.74 -2.92
N PRO A 137 -2.63 -16.94 -2.22
CA PRO A 137 -1.22 -17.28 -2.06
C PRO A 137 -1.05 -18.55 -1.23
N ALA A 138 0.00 -19.33 -1.54
CA ALA A 138 0.28 -20.54 -0.80
C ALA A 138 0.69 -20.26 0.65
N VAL A 139 0.16 -21.08 1.56
CA VAL A 139 0.49 -21.07 2.98
C VAL A 139 1.75 -21.91 3.19
N ARG A 140 2.93 -21.32 2.99
CA ARG A 140 4.20 -22.02 3.17
C ARG A 140 5.31 -21.16 3.73
N SER A 141 6.25 -21.77 4.45
CA SER A 141 7.48 -21.10 4.84
C SER A 141 8.39 -20.90 3.63
N SER A 142 9.03 -19.74 3.51
CA SER A 142 9.99 -19.44 2.45
C SER A 142 11.10 -18.54 2.99
N ASP A 143 12.35 -18.84 2.62
CA ASP A 143 13.52 -18.07 3.03
C ASP A 143 14.03 -17.11 1.93
N ARG A 144 13.31 -17.04 0.80
CA ARG A 144 13.74 -16.26 -0.38
C ARG A 144 13.72 -14.75 -0.20
N VAL A 145 12.83 -14.26 0.64
CA VAL A 145 12.62 -12.81 0.85
C VAL A 145 12.54 -12.48 2.34
N PRO A 146 12.97 -11.27 2.75
CA PRO A 146 13.01 -10.88 4.16
C PRO A 146 11.63 -10.49 4.74
N PHE A 147 10.59 -10.43 3.93
CA PHE A 147 9.21 -10.10 4.32
C PHE A 147 8.20 -10.96 3.55
N GLY A 148 6.94 -10.93 3.93
CA GLY A 148 5.88 -11.76 3.37
C GLY A 148 5.48 -12.91 4.29
N THR A 149 4.71 -13.85 3.76
CA THR A 149 4.13 -14.99 4.50
C THR A 149 5.21 -15.84 5.20
N GLY A 150 6.31 -16.13 4.52
CA GLY A 150 7.40 -16.97 5.07
C GLY A 150 8.03 -16.41 6.34
N PRO A 151 8.54 -15.16 6.34
CA PRO A 151 9.04 -14.51 7.57
C PRO A 151 7.98 -14.39 8.68
N ALA A 152 6.72 -14.10 8.36
CA ALA A 152 5.64 -14.02 9.34
C ALA A 152 5.44 -15.38 10.06
N LEU A 153 5.46 -16.49 9.33
CA LEU A 153 5.38 -17.84 9.89
C LEU A 153 6.56 -18.16 10.82
N ARG A 154 7.79 -17.82 10.40
CA ARG A 154 8.98 -18.05 11.24
C ARG A 154 8.95 -17.23 12.53
N GLN A 155 8.55 -15.96 12.44
CA GLN A 155 8.43 -15.10 13.61
C GLN A 155 7.40 -15.66 14.60
N ALA A 156 6.27 -16.13 14.12
CA ALA A 156 5.23 -16.72 14.97
C ALA A 156 5.68 -18.03 15.63
N SER A 157 6.50 -18.83 14.95
CA SER A 157 7.05 -20.06 15.53
C SER A 157 8.06 -19.80 16.66
N ASN A 158 8.68 -18.62 16.67
CA ASN A 158 9.72 -18.22 17.62
C ASN A 158 9.25 -17.24 18.71
N SER A 159 8.00 -16.80 18.67
CA SER A 159 7.47 -15.77 19.58
C SER A 159 6.13 -16.18 20.16
N SER A 160 5.97 -16.02 21.47
CA SER A 160 4.67 -16.15 22.16
C SER A 160 3.83 -14.86 22.09
N THR A 161 4.40 -13.75 21.65
CA THR A 161 3.71 -12.47 21.49
C THR A 161 3.03 -12.39 20.13
N GLY A 162 1.87 -11.74 20.06
CA GLY A 162 1.16 -11.46 18.80
C GLY A 162 2.00 -10.63 17.81
N LEU A 163 1.52 -10.48 16.59
CA LEU A 163 2.18 -9.68 15.58
C LEU A 163 2.11 -8.20 15.94
N GLN A 164 3.25 -7.58 16.11
CA GLN A 164 3.34 -6.15 16.41
C GLN A 164 3.24 -5.30 15.14
N THR A 165 2.44 -4.23 15.21
CA THR A 165 2.22 -3.30 14.11
C THR A 165 2.39 -1.84 14.53
N TYR A 166 2.13 -0.92 13.62
CA TYR A 166 2.07 0.52 13.89
C TYR A 166 0.81 0.85 14.68
N PRO A 167 0.86 1.75 15.67
CA PRO A 167 -0.35 2.24 16.34
C PRO A 167 -1.18 3.09 15.39
N VAL A 168 -2.49 3.18 15.63
CA VAL A 168 -3.43 3.92 14.78
C VAL A 168 -3.06 5.40 14.66
N GLN A 169 -2.40 5.96 15.66
CA GLN A 169 -1.91 7.35 15.70
C GLN A 169 -1.06 7.72 14.47
N VAL A 170 -0.30 6.77 13.93
CA VAL A 170 0.51 6.99 12.70
C VAL A 170 -0.38 7.36 11.51
N PHE A 171 -1.58 6.80 11.43
CA PHE A 171 -2.52 7.11 10.35
C PHE A 171 -3.29 8.39 10.60
N PHE A 172 -3.56 8.78 11.85
CA PHE A 172 -4.08 10.11 12.17
C PHE A 172 -3.07 11.21 11.80
N ASP A 173 -1.79 10.98 12.09
CA ASP A 173 -0.74 11.90 11.67
C ASP A 173 -0.69 12.04 10.14
N LEU A 174 -0.81 10.91 9.42
CA LEU A 174 -0.91 10.93 7.96
C LEU A 174 -2.14 11.69 7.48
N GLN A 175 -3.29 11.50 8.12
CA GLN A 175 -4.54 12.19 7.80
C GLN A 175 -4.38 13.71 7.98
N MET A 176 -3.76 14.16 9.06
CA MET A 176 -3.47 15.58 9.27
C MET A 176 -2.61 16.16 8.12
N PHE A 177 -1.59 15.43 7.68
CA PHE A 177 -0.78 15.85 6.53
C PHE A 177 -1.60 15.90 5.23
N CYS A 178 -2.37 14.86 4.94
CA CYS A 178 -3.22 14.82 3.75
C CYS A 178 -4.23 15.98 3.74
N GLN A 179 -4.85 16.26 4.89
CA GLN A 179 -5.76 17.39 5.05
C GLN A 179 -5.06 18.75 4.87
N ALA A 180 -3.84 18.91 5.41
CA ALA A 180 -3.06 20.13 5.22
C ALA A 180 -2.75 20.37 3.73
N VAL A 181 -2.43 19.30 2.99
CA VAL A 181 -2.22 19.38 1.53
C VAL A 181 -3.54 19.64 0.78
N ALA A 182 -4.65 19.02 1.19
CA ALA A 182 -5.96 19.20 0.55
C ALA A 182 -6.54 20.61 0.74
N LYS A 183 -6.31 21.21 1.91
CA LYS A 183 -6.81 22.56 2.28
C LYS A 183 -6.01 23.72 1.67
N LEU A 184 -5.00 23.45 0.84
CA LEU A 184 -4.19 24.51 0.21
C LEU A 184 -5.08 25.48 -0.58
N PRO A 185 -5.03 26.80 -0.26
CA PRO A 185 -5.71 27.82 -1.04
C PRO A 185 -5.14 27.90 -2.47
N ALA A 186 -5.96 28.37 -3.41
CA ALA A 186 -5.56 28.44 -4.82
C ALA A 186 -4.37 29.40 -5.06
N ASP A 187 -4.17 30.36 -4.20
CA ASP A 187 -3.14 31.41 -4.27
C ASP A 187 -1.90 31.09 -3.42
N ARG A 188 -1.92 30.04 -2.62
CA ARG A 188 -0.82 29.67 -1.72
C ARG A 188 -0.26 28.29 -2.04
N LEU A 189 0.97 28.24 -2.51
CA LEU A 189 1.72 26.99 -2.77
C LEU A 189 2.67 26.69 -1.59
N ASN A 190 2.09 26.52 -0.40
CA ASN A 190 2.82 26.23 0.84
C ASN A 190 1.94 25.42 1.80
N VAL A 191 2.33 24.20 2.11
CA VAL A 191 1.63 23.35 3.08
C VAL A 191 1.96 23.83 4.48
N ASP A 192 0.96 24.24 5.22
CA ASP A 192 1.10 24.55 6.64
C ASP A 192 1.00 23.26 7.46
N ILE A 193 2.07 22.95 8.20
CA ILE A 193 2.17 21.77 9.05
C ILE A 193 2.12 22.12 10.54
N THR A 194 1.75 23.35 10.89
CA THR A 194 1.76 23.84 12.28
C THR A 194 0.86 23.00 13.18
N ASP A 195 -0.30 22.57 12.67
CA ASP A 195 -1.27 21.75 13.38
C ASP A 195 -0.95 20.25 13.33
N CYS A 196 0.07 19.83 12.56
CA CYS A 196 0.48 18.44 12.53
C CYS A 196 1.14 18.01 13.84
N SER A 197 1.12 16.71 14.11
CA SER A 197 1.70 16.14 15.33
C SER A 197 3.19 16.47 15.49
N PRO A 198 3.73 16.49 16.72
CA PRO A 198 5.16 16.65 16.94
C PRO A 198 6.02 15.57 16.24
N ALA A 199 5.50 14.34 16.13
CA ALA A 199 6.17 13.24 15.45
C ALA A 199 6.33 13.54 13.94
N LEU A 200 5.24 13.95 13.29
CA LEU A 200 5.24 14.25 11.86
C LEU A 200 6.07 15.50 11.56
N ARG A 201 5.91 16.57 12.32
CA ARG A 201 6.71 17.81 12.16
C ARG A 201 8.20 17.53 12.27
N LYS A 202 8.63 16.74 13.26
CA LYS A 202 10.04 16.38 13.45
C LYS A 202 10.57 15.55 12.29
N PHE A 203 9.79 14.59 11.80
CA PHE A 203 10.15 13.79 10.64
C PHE A 203 10.30 14.66 9.38
N LEU A 204 9.33 15.52 9.11
CA LEU A 204 9.33 16.41 7.95
C LEU A 204 10.54 17.37 7.96
N ALA A 205 10.85 17.95 9.12
CA ALA A 205 12.04 18.81 9.30
C ALA A 205 13.35 18.05 9.03
N GLN A 206 13.47 16.80 9.51
CA GLN A 206 14.66 15.95 9.27
C GLN A 206 14.83 15.55 7.80
N HIS A 207 13.78 15.68 6.98
CA HIS A 207 13.77 15.35 5.56
C HIS A 207 13.66 16.59 4.66
N ASP A 208 14.06 17.76 5.18
CA ASP A 208 14.14 19.05 4.46
C ASP A 208 12.81 19.44 3.77
N PHE A 209 11.66 19.21 4.43
CA PHE A 209 10.35 19.46 3.82
C PHE A 209 10.18 20.90 3.33
N ASP A 210 10.63 21.90 4.10
CA ASP A 210 10.49 23.32 3.74
C ASP A 210 11.27 23.64 2.46
N ARG A 211 12.47 23.11 2.34
CA ARG A 211 13.25 23.24 1.09
C ARG A 211 12.56 22.52 -0.06
N ARG A 212 12.04 21.32 0.17
CA ARG A 212 11.34 20.56 -0.88
C ARG A 212 10.09 21.25 -1.38
N GLN A 213 9.26 21.77 -0.50
CA GLN A 213 8.06 22.48 -0.95
C GLN A 213 8.42 23.78 -1.68
N GLN A 214 9.51 24.46 -1.30
CA GLN A 214 10.00 25.62 -2.03
C GLN A 214 10.49 25.25 -3.45
N GLU A 215 11.28 24.18 -3.59
CA GLU A 215 11.71 23.64 -4.90
C GLU A 215 10.49 23.28 -5.78
N ILE A 216 9.49 22.62 -5.21
CA ILE A 216 8.26 22.26 -5.94
C ILE A 216 7.52 23.51 -6.38
N ARG A 217 7.35 24.49 -5.49
CA ARG A 217 6.67 25.76 -5.77
C ARG A 217 7.29 26.50 -6.96
N CYS A 218 8.61 26.54 -7.05
CA CYS A 218 9.31 27.18 -8.16
C CYS A 218 9.13 26.49 -9.52
N ASN A 219 8.62 25.25 -9.52
CA ASN A 219 8.54 24.40 -10.72
C ASN A 219 7.10 24.01 -11.10
N VAL A 220 6.09 24.67 -10.55
CA VAL A 220 4.67 24.41 -10.85
C VAL A 220 3.90 25.72 -10.98
N SER A 221 2.84 25.69 -11.80
CA SER A 221 1.98 26.85 -12.07
C SER A 221 0.59 26.77 -11.46
N SER A 222 0.23 25.62 -10.84
CA SER A 222 -1.09 25.40 -10.26
C SER A 222 -1.02 24.64 -8.94
N THR A 223 -2.03 24.86 -8.11
CA THR A 223 -2.20 24.17 -6.81
C THR A 223 -2.31 22.65 -7.00
N ASP A 224 -3.01 22.20 -8.04
CA ASP A 224 -3.15 20.75 -8.30
C ASP A 224 -1.81 20.12 -8.67
N SER A 225 -1.00 20.80 -9.51
CA SER A 225 0.35 20.34 -9.81
C SER A 225 1.25 20.34 -8.58
N PHE A 226 1.08 21.34 -7.69
CA PHE A 226 1.79 21.41 -6.42
C PHE A 226 1.40 20.24 -5.50
N ARG A 227 0.09 20.01 -5.26
CA ARG A 227 -0.41 18.87 -4.48
C ARG A 227 0.11 17.53 -5.00
N LYS A 228 0.01 17.32 -6.31
CA LYS A 228 0.52 16.10 -6.95
C LYS A 228 2.01 15.89 -6.67
N ARG A 229 2.84 16.93 -6.79
CA ARG A 229 4.29 16.83 -6.55
C ARG A 229 4.63 16.68 -5.07
N ILE A 230 3.87 17.28 -4.15
CA ILE A 230 4.01 17.03 -2.71
C ILE A 230 3.79 15.55 -2.41
N PHE A 231 2.73 14.92 -2.94
CA PHE A 231 2.50 13.48 -2.75
C PHE A 231 3.49 12.60 -3.52
N GLN A 232 4.05 13.05 -4.64
CA GLN A 232 5.16 12.33 -5.28
C GLN A 232 6.41 12.30 -4.41
N TRP A 233 6.68 13.37 -3.67
CA TRP A 233 7.76 13.41 -2.69
C TRP A 233 7.38 12.64 -1.41
N PHE A 234 6.24 12.96 -0.78
CA PHE A 234 5.71 12.23 0.38
C PHE A 234 4.88 11.03 -0.09
N ASN A 235 5.55 10.08 -0.75
CA ASN A 235 4.93 8.88 -1.29
C ASN A 235 4.86 7.75 -0.24
N ALA A 236 4.36 6.56 -0.61
CA ALA A 236 4.22 5.45 0.32
C ALA A 236 5.56 5.01 0.95
N PHE A 237 6.69 5.23 0.27
CA PHE A 237 8.01 4.94 0.86
C PHE A 237 8.38 5.96 1.95
N GLN A 238 8.09 7.24 1.75
CA GLN A 238 8.29 8.26 2.80
C GLN A 238 7.33 8.04 3.96
N PHE A 239 6.08 7.67 3.69
CA PHE A 239 5.14 7.31 4.74
C PHE A 239 5.64 6.10 5.56
N MET A 240 6.13 5.04 4.91
CA MET A 240 6.71 3.89 5.61
C MET A 240 7.91 4.30 6.49
N LYS A 241 8.77 5.20 6.01
CA LYS A 241 9.86 5.76 6.83
C LYS A 241 9.33 6.54 8.02
N PHE A 242 8.31 7.38 7.80
CA PHE A 242 7.65 8.12 8.88
C PHE A 242 7.06 7.16 9.91
N ALA A 243 6.31 6.15 9.49
CA ALA A 243 5.70 5.17 10.38
C ALA A 243 6.75 4.45 11.27
N ASN A 244 7.87 4.06 10.67
CA ASN A 244 8.99 3.46 11.42
C ASN A 244 9.67 4.46 12.37
N PHE A 245 9.84 5.71 11.93
CA PHE A 245 10.41 6.78 12.77
C PHE A 245 9.50 7.10 13.95
N ALA A 246 8.20 7.25 13.72
CA ALA A 246 7.20 7.54 14.74
C ALA A 246 7.12 6.41 15.78
N ARG A 247 7.07 5.15 15.32
CA ARG A 247 7.10 3.98 16.20
C ARG A 247 8.36 3.90 17.06
N LYS A 248 9.51 4.27 16.50
CA LYS A 248 10.79 4.22 17.24
C LYS A 248 10.93 5.34 18.26
N ASN A 249 10.37 6.53 18.02
CA ASN A 249 10.71 7.74 18.76
C ASN A 249 9.54 8.35 19.55
N PHE A 250 8.29 8.01 19.20
CA PHE A 250 7.10 8.69 19.74
C PHE A 250 6.02 7.72 20.23
N TYR A 251 5.79 6.62 19.51
CA TYR A 251 4.68 5.73 19.76
C TYR A 251 5.17 4.29 20.01
N ALA A 252 4.56 3.60 20.96
CA ALA A 252 4.82 2.18 21.17
C ALA A 252 4.19 1.36 20.01
N SER A 253 4.80 0.21 19.72
CA SER A 253 4.16 -0.80 18.88
C SER A 253 2.92 -1.36 19.58
N THR A 254 1.93 -1.75 18.80
CA THR A 254 0.65 -2.30 19.29
C THR A 254 0.43 -3.68 18.68
N ASP A 255 -0.24 -4.58 19.38
CA ASP A 255 -0.68 -5.84 18.79
C ASP A 255 -1.61 -5.57 17.60
N VAL A 256 -1.50 -6.35 16.54
CA VAL A 256 -2.24 -6.11 15.30
C VAL A 256 -3.76 -6.22 15.48
N VAL A 257 -4.22 -7.09 16.39
CA VAL A 257 -5.66 -7.27 16.65
C VAL A 257 -6.20 -6.05 17.38
N ASP A 258 -5.47 -5.55 18.39
CA ASP A 258 -5.85 -4.35 19.13
C ASP A 258 -5.84 -3.11 18.23
N ALA A 259 -4.79 -2.94 17.42
CA ALA A 259 -4.68 -1.84 16.47
C ALA A 259 -5.79 -1.86 15.40
N ALA A 260 -6.14 -3.04 14.90
CA ALA A 260 -7.22 -3.19 13.93
C ALA A 260 -8.59 -2.90 14.55
N ALA A 261 -8.83 -3.35 15.79
CA ALA A 261 -10.06 -3.06 16.53
C ALA A 261 -10.19 -1.54 16.79
N GLU A 262 -9.12 -0.87 17.19
CA GLU A 262 -9.10 0.58 17.40
C GLU A 262 -9.41 1.32 16.10
N LEU A 263 -8.76 0.95 14.97
CA LEU A 263 -9.04 1.56 13.67
C LEU A 263 -10.50 1.35 13.23
N LEU A 264 -11.02 0.12 13.42
CA LEU A 264 -12.40 -0.19 13.06
C LEU A 264 -13.40 0.65 13.86
N ALA A 265 -13.18 0.85 15.16
CA ALA A 265 -14.02 1.71 15.99
C ALA A 265 -14.03 3.18 15.50
N HIS A 266 -12.95 3.66 14.87
CA HIS A 266 -12.92 4.96 14.24
C HIS A 266 -13.65 5.00 12.88
N LEU A 267 -13.58 3.91 12.11
CA LEU A 267 -14.22 3.84 10.78
C LEU A 267 -15.72 3.57 10.87
N ASP A 268 -16.15 2.83 11.88
CA ASP A 268 -17.54 2.46 12.13
C ASP A 268 -17.93 2.70 13.60
N PRO A 269 -18.09 3.97 14.01
CA PRO A 269 -18.43 4.31 15.40
C PRO A 269 -19.77 3.72 15.89
N GLN A 270 -20.64 3.31 14.96
CA GLN A 270 -21.97 2.76 15.28
C GLN A 270 -21.98 1.22 15.31
N GLY A 271 -20.88 0.55 14.97
CA GLY A 271 -20.80 -0.91 14.95
C GLY A 271 -21.78 -1.56 13.96
N SER A 272 -22.03 -0.90 12.84
CA SER A 272 -22.99 -1.35 11.83
C SER A 272 -22.45 -2.51 10.96
N VAL A 273 -21.14 -2.72 10.96
CA VAL A 273 -20.48 -3.82 10.25
C VAL A 273 -20.35 -5.01 11.21
N PRO A 274 -20.93 -6.19 10.90
CA PRO A 274 -20.70 -7.40 11.70
C PRO A 274 -19.19 -7.75 11.70
N ILE A 275 -18.64 -8.02 12.86
CA ILE A 275 -17.25 -8.46 13.05
C ILE A 275 -17.10 -9.92 12.60
#